data_864c5167470ca48270898039a47e7ae3
#
_entry.id   864c5167470ca48270898039a47e7ae3
#
_cell.length_a   1.000
_cell.length_b   1.000
_cell.length_c   1.000
_cell.angle_alpha   90.00
_cell.angle_beta   90.00
_cell.angle_gamma   90.00
#
_symmetry.space_group_name_H-M   'P 1'
#
loop_
_entity.id
_entity.type
_entity.pdbx_description
1 polymer ?
#
loop_
_entity_poly.entity_id
_entity_poly.type
_entity_poly.pdbx_seq_one_letter_code
_entity_poly.pdbx_strand_id
1 'polypeptide(L)'
;MVKRILQYFRRETVLSAALICALLSFLLTPPSVIHLQGIDTTTLLMLFSLMTIVAGFRRMGALDAVSRKLTRRVTTLRGLSAVMVALCFVLSMLVTNDVALLTLVPLTLLLFRAGGQKSTIWTVVLETVAANLGSMVTPIGNPQNLYLYLSLIHI
;
A
#
# COMPACT_ATOMS: atom_id res chain seq x y z
N MET A 1 -15.74 -16.33 22.75
CA MET A 1 -15.95 -15.64 21.47
C MET A 1 -15.81 -14.14 21.62
N VAL A 2 -16.56 -13.49 22.50
CA VAL A 2 -16.55 -12.02 22.72
C VAL A 2 -15.15 -11.46 23.06
N LYS A 3 -14.36 -12.10 23.92
CA LYS A 3 -13.01 -11.65 24.29
C LYS A 3 -12.03 -11.61 23.11
N ARG A 4 -12.15 -12.52 22.13
CA ARG A 4 -11.32 -12.52 20.91
C ARG A 4 -11.69 -11.37 19.98
N ILE A 5 -12.99 -11.07 19.87
CA ILE A 5 -13.49 -9.95 19.07
C ILE A 5 -13.03 -8.63 19.70
N LEU A 6 -13.17 -8.48 21.02
CA LEU A 6 -12.74 -7.27 21.73
C LEU A 6 -11.21 -7.04 21.60
N GLN A 7 -10.43 -8.14 21.63
CA GLN A 7 -8.98 -8.09 21.50
C GLN A 7 -8.56 -7.74 20.05
N TYR A 8 -9.33 -8.17 19.06
CA TYR A 8 -9.15 -7.80 17.65
C TYR A 8 -9.41 -6.31 17.44
N PHE A 9 -10.53 -5.78 17.93
CA PHE A 9 -10.85 -4.37 17.84
C PHE A 9 -9.85 -3.46 18.58
N ARG A 10 -9.27 -3.92 19.67
CA ARG A 10 -8.24 -3.18 20.41
C ARG A 10 -6.90 -3.15 19.66
N ARG A 11 -6.66 -4.11 18.78
CA ARG A 11 -5.46 -4.19 17.93
C ARG A 11 -5.61 -3.34 16.65
N GLU A 12 -6.81 -3.25 16.12
CA GLU A 12 -7.15 -2.52 14.90
C GLU A 12 -7.84 -1.19 15.27
N THR A 13 -7.04 -0.23 15.75
CA THR A 13 -7.55 1.08 16.24
C THR A 13 -8.29 1.87 15.16
N VAL A 14 -7.83 1.84 13.90
CA VAL A 14 -8.47 2.55 12.78
C VAL A 14 -9.84 1.95 12.47
N LEU A 15 -9.95 0.62 12.43
CA LEU A 15 -11.21 -0.09 12.19
C LEU A 15 -12.21 0.21 13.31
N SER A 16 -11.76 0.23 14.57
CA SER A 16 -12.62 0.53 15.73
C SER A 16 -13.12 1.96 15.71
N ALA A 17 -12.25 2.92 15.40
CA ALA A 17 -12.64 4.32 15.27
C ALA A 17 -13.65 4.52 14.12
N ALA A 18 -13.39 3.91 12.95
CA ALA A 18 -14.29 3.97 11.81
C ALA A 18 -15.67 3.36 12.13
N LEU A 19 -15.71 2.23 12.84
CA LEU A 19 -16.97 1.60 13.25
C LEU A 19 -17.76 2.47 14.23
N ILE A 20 -17.08 3.07 15.21
CA ILE A 20 -17.72 3.99 16.17
C ILE A 20 -18.29 5.21 15.43
N CYS A 21 -17.53 5.82 14.53
CA CYS A 21 -18.00 6.94 13.71
C CYS A 21 -19.21 6.54 12.83
N ALA A 22 -19.19 5.35 12.23
CA ALA A 22 -20.30 4.85 11.43
C ALA A 22 -21.55 4.65 12.28
N LEU A 23 -21.43 4.06 13.48
CA LEU A 23 -22.56 3.88 14.41
C LEU A 23 -23.13 5.22 14.89
N LEU A 24 -22.27 6.19 15.20
CA LEU A 24 -22.72 7.54 15.57
C LEU A 24 -23.44 8.24 14.42
N SER A 25 -22.93 8.06 13.18
CA SER A 25 -23.58 8.58 11.98
C SER A 25 -24.99 8.02 11.78
N PHE A 26 -25.21 6.70 12.05
CA PHE A 26 -26.55 6.09 11.98
C PHE A 26 -27.52 6.61 13.05
N LEU A 27 -27.01 7.06 14.20
CA LEU A 27 -27.82 7.70 15.23
C LEU A 27 -28.28 9.10 14.81
N LEU A 28 -27.45 9.83 14.07
CA LEU A 28 -27.76 11.20 13.61
C LEU A 28 -28.58 11.21 12.32
N THR A 29 -28.35 10.25 11.44
CA THR A 29 -29.01 10.12 10.14
C THR A 29 -29.47 8.68 9.96
N PRO A 30 -30.77 8.38 10.11
CA PRO A 30 -31.27 7.00 9.96
C PRO A 30 -30.96 6.48 8.53
N PRO A 31 -30.64 5.18 8.39
CA PRO A 31 -30.29 4.60 7.12
C PRO A 31 -31.47 4.75 6.14
N SER A 32 -31.26 5.53 5.11
CA SER A 32 -32.21 5.73 4.02
C SER A 32 -31.65 5.11 2.74
N VAL A 33 -32.52 4.85 1.77
CA VAL A 33 -32.14 4.33 0.45
C VAL A 33 -31.10 5.23 -0.24
N ILE A 34 -31.12 6.53 0.06
CA ILE A 34 -30.18 7.53 -0.44
C ILE A 34 -28.74 7.23 -0.01
N HIS A 35 -28.52 6.73 1.21
CA HIS A 35 -27.19 6.35 1.68
C HIS A 35 -26.63 5.13 0.96
N LEU A 36 -27.49 4.18 0.59
CA LEU A 36 -27.10 3.00 -0.19
C LEU A 36 -26.77 3.37 -1.65
N GLN A 37 -27.48 4.33 -2.21
CA GLN A 37 -27.21 4.86 -3.56
C GLN A 37 -25.92 5.68 -3.62
N GLY A 38 -25.49 6.28 -2.52
CA GLY A 38 -24.22 7.01 -2.40
C GLY A 38 -22.98 6.10 -2.38
N ILE A 39 -23.16 4.78 -2.22
CA ILE A 39 -22.01 3.83 -2.24
C ILE A 39 -21.70 3.47 -3.68
N ASP A 40 -20.55 3.93 -4.18
CA ASP A 40 -20.04 3.52 -5.49
C ASP A 40 -19.52 2.07 -5.45
N THR A 41 -20.43 1.15 -5.70
CA THR A 41 -20.12 -0.30 -5.73
C THR A 41 -19.13 -0.64 -6.82
N THR A 42 -19.09 0.08 -7.94
CA THR A 42 -18.17 -0.15 -9.05
C THR A 42 -16.74 0.13 -8.60
N THR A 43 -16.51 1.27 -7.97
CA THR A 43 -15.20 1.62 -7.41
C THR A 43 -14.74 0.62 -6.34
N LEU A 44 -15.64 0.21 -5.43
CA LEU A 44 -15.32 -0.78 -4.41
C LEU A 44 -14.93 -2.14 -5.01
N LEU A 45 -15.64 -2.61 -6.02
CA LEU A 45 -15.32 -3.86 -6.72
C LEU A 45 -13.97 -3.78 -7.46
N MET A 46 -13.69 -2.64 -8.11
CA MET A 46 -12.39 -2.41 -8.76
C MET A 46 -11.24 -2.41 -7.75
N LEU A 47 -11.40 -1.72 -6.63
CA LEU A 47 -10.40 -1.72 -5.54
C LEU A 47 -10.19 -3.12 -4.97
N PHE A 48 -11.24 -3.87 -4.72
CA PHE A 48 -11.16 -5.25 -4.22
C PHE A 48 -10.44 -6.17 -5.21
N SER A 49 -10.77 -6.06 -6.51
CA SER A 49 -10.14 -6.83 -7.57
C SER A 49 -8.65 -6.52 -7.68
N LEU A 50 -8.28 -5.23 -7.67
CA LEU A 50 -6.90 -4.79 -7.69
C LEU A 50 -6.12 -5.34 -6.48
N MET A 51 -6.66 -5.20 -5.27
CA MET A 51 -6.03 -5.71 -4.05
C MET A 51 -5.85 -7.23 -4.09
N THR A 52 -6.82 -7.96 -4.65
CA THR A 52 -6.75 -9.43 -4.79
C THR A 52 -5.64 -9.84 -5.76
N ILE A 53 -5.54 -9.18 -6.92
CA ILE A 53 -4.49 -9.42 -7.91
C ILE A 53 -3.10 -9.15 -7.29
N VAL A 54 -2.93 -8.02 -6.64
CA VAL A 54 -1.67 -7.63 -5.99
C VAL A 54 -1.29 -8.61 -4.88
N ALA A 55 -2.26 -9.06 -4.06
CA ALA A 55 -2.04 -10.09 -3.05
C ALA A 55 -1.60 -11.43 -3.68
N GLY A 56 -2.13 -11.77 -4.84
CA GLY A 56 -1.70 -12.92 -5.63
C GLY A 56 -0.24 -12.82 -6.07
N PHE A 57 0.16 -11.72 -6.69
CA PHE A 57 1.55 -11.47 -7.10
C PHE A 57 2.54 -11.51 -5.92
N ARG A 58 2.14 -10.97 -4.77
CA ARG A 58 2.94 -11.02 -3.55
C ARG A 58 3.10 -12.46 -3.04
N ARG A 59 2.03 -13.26 -3.01
CA ARG A 59 2.09 -14.67 -2.59
C ARG A 59 2.96 -15.53 -3.50
N MET A 60 2.97 -15.25 -4.79
CA MET A 60 3.82 -15.94 -5.77
C MET A 60 5.30 -15.55 -5.66
N GLY A 61 5.66 -14.55 -4.85
CA GLY A 61 7.03 -14.06 -4.72
C GLY A 61 7.59 -13.40 -5.99
N ALA A 62 6.73 -13.00 -6.92
CA ALA A 62 7.12 -12.40 -8.18
C ALA A 62 7.91 -11.09 -7.97
N LEU A 63 7.44 -10.24 -7.05
CA LEU A 63 8.08 -8.99 -6.70
C LEU A 63 9.47 -9.20 -6.08
N ASP A 64 9.59 -10.21 -5.20
CA ASP A 64 10.88 -10.58 -4.59
C ASP A 64 11.86 -11.14 -5.62
N ALA A 65 11.40 -11.91 -6.59
CA ALA A 65 12.24 -12.45 -7.66
C ALA A 65 12.81 -11.34 -8.54
N VAL A 66 11.99 -10.36 -8.94
CA VAL A 66 12.43 -9.19 -9.71
C VAL A 66 13.44 -8.38 -8.92
N SER A 67 13.15 -8.09 -7.66
CA SER A 67 14.04 -7.32 -6.77
C SER A 67 15.40 -7.99 -6.61
N ARG A 68 15.44 -9.28 -6.31
CA ARG A 68 16.71 -10.05 -6.19
C ARG A 68 17.50 -10.09 -7.48
N LYS A 69 16.85 -10.20 -8.64
CA LYS A 69 17.53 -10.23 -9.93
C LYS A 69 18.22 -8.89 -10.24
N LEU A 70 17.56 -7.78 -9.92
CA LEU A 70 18.10 -6.44 -10.14
C LEU A 70 19.26 -6.11 -9.18
N THR A 71 19.15 -6.49 -7.90
CA THR A 71 20.15 -6.19 -6.88
C THR A 71 21.43 -7.02 -7.01
N ARG A 72 21.38 -8.21 -7.63
CA ARG A 72 22.58 -9.09 -7.83
C ARG A 72 23.71 -8.45 -8.64
N ARG A 73 23.44 -7.43 -9.43
CA ARG A 73 24.44 -6.78 -10.30
C ARG A 73 25.13 -5.59 -9.65
N VAL A 74 24.76 -5.23 -8.42
CA VAL A 74 25.23 -4.01 -7.76
C VAL A 74 26.18 -4.38 -6.63
N THR A 75 27.40 -3.85 -6.69
CA THR A 75 28.48 -4.15 -5.73
C THR A 75 28.72 -3.05 -4.71
N THR A 76 28.18 -1.84 -4.93
CA THR A 76 28.36 -0.69 -4.03
C THR A 76 27.11 -0.37 -3.23
N LEU A 77 27.25 0.03 -1.97
CA LEU A 77 26.13 0.41 -1.11
C LEU A 77 25.29 1.58 -1.67
N ARG A 78 25.96 2.57 -2.28
CA ARG A 78 25.28 3.69 -2.92
C ARG A 78 24.48 3.25 -4.14
N GLY A 79 25.07 2.41 -4.98
CA GLY A 79 24.39 1.83 -6.14
C GLY A 79 23.20 0.96 -5.71
N LEU A 80 23.37 0.16 -4.66
CA LEU A 80 22.28 -0.66 -4.10
C LEU A 80 21.13 0.21 -3.59
N SER A 81 21.43 1.29 -2.85
CA SER A 81 20.43 2.25 -2.40
C SER A 81 19.68 2.87 -3.60
N ALA A 82 20.40 3.33 -4.62
CA ALA A 82 19.79 3.93 -5.81
C ALA A 82 18.87 2.93 -6.55
N VAL A 83 19.30 1.68 -6.70
CA VAL A 83 18.50 0.62 -7.34
C VAL A 83 17.26 0.30 -6.51
N MET A 84 17.37 0.20 -5.19
CA MET A 84 16.22 -0.08 -4.32
C MET A 84 15.19 1.05 -4.34
N VAL A 85 15.65 2.31 -4.31
CA VAL A 85 14.79 3.49 -4.41
C VAL A 85 14.09 3.57 -5.77
N ALA A 86 14.85 3.37 -6.88
CA ALA A 86 14.29 3.36 -8.22
C ALA A 86 13.27 2.22 -8.41
N LEU A 87 13.58 1.04 -7.87
CA LEU A 87 12.68 -0.11 -7.91
C LEU A 87 11.40 0.15 -7.12
N CYS A 88 11.51 0.79 -5.96
CA CYS A 88 10.37 1.18 -5.15
C CYS A 88 9.46 2.16 -5.90
N PHE A 89 10.04 3.14 -6.57
CA PHE A 89 9.33 4.10 -7.41
C PHE A 89 8.56 3.41 -8.54
N VAL A 90 9.23 2.55 -9.32
CA VAL A 90 8.61 1.86 -10.46
C VAL A 90 7.55 0.85 -10.00
N LEU A 91 7.82 0.09 -8.94
CA LEU A 91 6.86 -0.87 -8.39
C LEU A 91 5.61 -0.18 -7.88
N SER A 92 5.73 0.97 -7.23
CA SER A 92 4.58 1.70 -6.72
C SER A 92 3.69 2.32 -7.81
N MET A 93 4.18 2.44 -9.05
CA MET A 93 3.36 2.80 -10.22
C MET A 93 2.47 1.64 -10.67
N LEU A 94 2.92 0.39 -10.50
CA LEU A 94 2.27 -0.81 -11.04
C LEU A 94 1.39 -1.50 -9.99
N VAL A 95 1.81 -1.40 -8.73
CA VAL A 95 1.07 -1.90 -7.57
C VAL A 95 0.76 -0.71 -6.65
N THR A 96 0.34 -0.93 -5.42
CA THR A 96 0.16 0.19 -4.49
C THR A 96 1.47 0.52 -3.76
N ASN A 97 1.62 1.79 -3.32
CA ASN A 97 2.77 2.23 -2.53
C ASN A 97 3.00 1.33 -1.31
N ASP A 98 1.92 0.93 -0.62
CA ASP A 98 2.00 0.07 0.57
C ASP A 98 2.58 -1.31 0.24
N VAL A 99 2.17 -1.91 -0.87
CA VAL A 99 2.67 -3.21 -1.31
C VAL A 99 4.13 -3.12 -1.75
N ALA A 100 4.51 -2.06 -2.45
CA ALA A 100 5.90 -1.81 -2.82
C ALA A 100 6.79 -1.72 -1.57
N LEU A 101 6.39 -0.93 -0.56
CA LEU A 101 7.13 -0.78 0.70
C LEU A 101 7.16 -2.07 1.51
N LEU A 102 6.03 -2.76 1.67
CA LEU A 102 5.96 -4.03 2.41
C LEU A 102 6.83 -5.13 1.79
N THR A 103 7.14 -5.02 0.51
CA THR A 103 8.00 -5.97 -0.20
C THR A 103 9.47 -5.55 -0.13
N LEU A 104 9.77 -4.27 -0.43
CA LEU A 104 11.14 -3.80 -0.60
C LEU A 104 11.84 -3.44 0.70
N VAL A 105 11.15 -2.83 1.67
CA VAL A 105 11.78 -2.44 2.95
C VAL A 105 12.39 -3.64 3.70
N PRO A 106 11.70 -4.79 3.88
CA PRO A 106 12.32 -5.97 4.47
C PRO A 106 13.54 -6.46 3.69
N LEU A 107 13.50 -6.39 2.36
CA LEU A 107 14.63 -6.76 1.50
C LEU A 107 15.79 -5.80 1.68
N THR A 108 15.54 -4.49 1.74
CA THR A 108 16.56 -3.46 2.06
C THR A 108 17.19 -3.72 3.41
N LEU A 109 16.41 -4.00 4.45
CA LEU A 109 16.94 -4.34 5.77
C LEU A 109 17.85 -5.56 5.76
N LEU A 110 17.54 -6.56 4.95
CA LEU A 110 18.39 -7.75 4.79
C LEU A 110 19.68 -7.44 4.04
N LEU A 111 19.59 -6.70 2.93
CA LEU A 111 20.74 -6.39 2.07
C LEU A 111 21.74 -5.43 2.71
N PHE A 112 21.25 -4.51 3.54
CA PHE A 112 22.06 -3.48 4.20
C PHE A 112 22.58 -3.88 5.59
N ARG A 113 22.38 -5.14 6.03
CA ARG A 113 22.87 -5.60 7.34
C ARG A 113 24.37 -5.31 7.58
N ALA A 114 25.19 -5.40 6.56
CA ALA A 114 26.64 -5.11 6.61
C ALA A 114 26.98 -3.64 6.32
N GLY A 115 26.05 -2.84 5.84
CA GLY A 115 26.28 -1.48 5.34
C GLY A 115 26.19 -0.36 6.36
N GLY A 116 25.85 -0.69 7.61
CA GLY A 116 25.70 0.25 8.70
C GLY A 116 24.29 0.87 8.81
N GLN A 117 23.88 1.12 10.05
CA GLN A 117 22.51 1.57 10.37
C GLN A 117 22.10 2.89 9.69
N LYS A 118 23.02 3.85 9.59
CA LYS A 118 22.73 5.15 8.97
C LYS A 118 22.38 5.02 7.49
N SER A 119 23.11 4.20 6.74
CA SER A 119 22.84 3.97 5.30
C SER A 119 21.48 3.29 5.10
N THR A 120 21.15 2.33 5.94
CA THR A 120 19.86 1.61 5.91
C THR A 120 18.69 2.58 6.15
N ILE A 121 18.77 3.42 7.18
CA ILE A 121 17.72 4.39 7.52
C ILE A 121 17.49 5.35 6.34
N TRP A 122 18.55 5.93 5.78
CA TRP A 122 18.41 6.84 4.65
C TRP A 122 17.81 6.15 3.42
N THR A 123 18.18 4.91 3.14
CA THR A 123 17.62 4.15 2.01
C THR A 123 16.12 3.92 2.22
N VAL A 124 15.70 3.49 3.41
CA VAL A 124 14.26 3.26 3.72
C VAL A 124 13.46 4.55 3.64
N VAL A 125 14.00 5.67 4.12
CA VAL A 125 13.34 6.99 3.98
C VAL A 125 13.17 7.36 2.51
N LEU A 126 14.21 7.19 1.70
CA LEU A 126 14.15 7.48 0.26
C LEU A 126 13.20 6.53 -0.47
N GLU A 127 13.14 5.24 -0.11
CA GLU A 127 12.14 4.29 -0.63
C GLU A 127 10.71 4.73 -0.32
N THR A 128 10.46 5.20 0.91
CA THR A 128 9.14 5.71 1.31
C THR A 128 8.73 6.93 0.48
N VAL A 129 9.63 7.87 0.28
CA VAL A 129 9.39 9.04 -0.58
C VAL A 129 9.16 8.61 -2.03
N ALA A 130 10.01 7.71 -2.55
CA ALA A 130 9.91 7.20 -3.91
C ALA A 130 8.61 6.43 -4.16
N ALA A 131 8.17 5.61 -3.20
CA ALA A 131 6.90 4.88 -3.30
C ALA A 131 5.71 5.84 -3.40
N ASN A 132 5.68 6.86 -2.57
CA ASN A 132 4.60 7.86 -2.60
C ASN A 132 4.61 8.66 -3.91
N LEU A 133 5.78 9.12 -4.36
CA LEU A 133 5.89 9.84 -5.63
C LEU A 133 5.54 8.95 -6.82
N GLY A 134 6.01 7.71 -6.85
CA GLY A 134 5.70 6.75 -7.92
C GLY A 134 4.21 6.43 -7.99
N SER A 135 3.56 6.22 -6.85
CA SER A 135 2.13 5.93 -6.78
C SER A 135 1.23 7.09 -7.26
N MET A 136 1.76 8.31 -7.31
CA MET A 136 1.03 9.48 -7.83
C MET A 136 1.01 9.54 -9.36
N VAL A 137 1.92 8.82 -10.02
CA VAL A 137 2.05 8.87 -11.50
C VAL A 137 0.95 8.09 -12.20
N THR A 138 0.40 7.06 -11.56
CA THR A 138 -0.64 6.20 -12.13
C THR A 138 -1.90 6.18 -11.27
N PRO A 139 -3.09 6.06 -11.88
CA PRO A 139 -4.33 5.94 -11.12
C PRO A 139 -4.37 4.72 -10.21
N ILE A 140 -3.68 3.62 -10.59
CA ILE A 140 -3.65 2.35 -9.84
C ILE A 140 -2.65 2.33 -8.69
N GLY A 141 -1.70 3.27 -8.65
CA GLY A 141 -0.66 3.29 -7.62
C GLY A 141 -1.17 3.56 -6.20
N ASN A 142 -2.41 4.08 -6.09
CA ASN A 142 -3.02 4.38 -4.81
C ASN A 142 -4.56 4.30 -4.93
N PRO A 143 -5.28 3.69 -3.96
CA PRO A 143 -6.75 3.66 -3.96
C PRO A 143 -7.42 5.03 -4.10
N GLN A 144 -6.83 6.05 -3.46
CA GLN A 144 -7.35 7.42 -3.53
C GLN A 144 -7.25 8.00 -4.94
N ASN A 145 -6.14 7.75 -5.64
CA ASN A 145 -5.95 8.20 -7.02
C ASN A 145 -6.94 7.52 -7.97
N LEU A 146 -7.17 6.22 -7.76
CA LEU A 146 -8.15 5.48 -8.56
C LEU A 146 -9.56 6.03 -8.38
N TYR A 147 -9.95 6.32 -7.14
CA TYR A 147 -11.24 6.93 -6.84
C TYR A 147 -11.39 8.31 -7.52
N LEU A 148 -10.39 9.19 -7.38
CA LEU A 148 -10.40 10.51 -8.02
C LEU A 148 -10.45 10.40 -9.53
N TYR A 149 -9.68 9.50 -10.12
CA TYR A 149 -9.66 9.29 -11.57
C TYR A 149 -11.03 8.84 -12.09
N LEU A 150 -11.67 7.89 -11.43
CA LEU A 150 -12.99 7.39 -11.81
C LEU A 150 -14.06 8.47 -11.63
N SER A 151 -14.02 9.24 -10.53
CA SER A 151 -14.98 10.32 -10.28
C SER A 151 -14.88 11.45 -11.30
N LEU A 152 -13.67 11.75 -11.80
CA LEU A 152 -13.46 12.81 -12.81
C LEU A 152 -13.85 12.37 -14.23
N ILE A 153 -13.82 11.07 -14.54
CA ILE A 153 -14.24 10.57 -15.86
C ILE A 153 -15.77 10.58 -16.00
N HIS A 154 -16.50 10.53 -14.90
CA HIS A 154 -17.97 10.51 -14.89
C HIS A 154 -18.60 11.91 -14.72
N ILE A 155 -17.78 12.98 -14.65
CA ILE A 155 -18.25 14.35 -14.72
C ILE A 155 -18.20 14.82 -16.17
#